data_954ec056f24943728ebc85da8134e0d2
#
_entry.id   954ec056f24943728ebc85da8134e0d2
#
_cell.length_a   1.000
_cell.length_b   1.000
_cell.length_c   1.000
_cell.angle_alpha   90.00
_cell.angle_beta   90.00
_cell.angle_gamma   90.00
#
_symmetry.space_group_name_H-M   'P 1'
#
loop_
_entity.id
_entity.type
_entity.pdbx_description
1 polymer ?
#
loop_
_entity_poly.entity_id
_entity_poly.type
_entity_poly.pdbx_seq_one_letter_code
_entity_poly.pdbx_strand_id
1 'polypeptide(L)'
;VIQDRMVMQSSLSFVSTIQDFIQSHPEVPLHDIRLFWNKIDGRVSREIYKQYNDIFGKIGLKVLGTVMPDMERYNKEATTGNRLLFRSALFPPSDALLKGSNLDTLVAEIESIIQL
;
A
#
# COMPACT_ATOMS: atom_id res chain seq x y z
N VAL A 1 2.48 2.16 2.78
CA VAL A 1 3.69 2.44 3.57
C VAL A 1 4.85 2.72 2.62
N ILE A 2 5.62 3.74 2.88
CA ILE A 2 6.82 4.09 2.11
C ILE A 2 8.08 3.85 2.93
N GLN A 3 9.25 3.78 2.27
CA GLN A 3 10.53 3.47 2.90
C GLN A 3 11.14 4.64 3.67
N ASP A 4 10.34 5.42 4.34
CA ASP A 4 10.80 6.50 5.21
C ASP A 4 10.58 6.07 6.66
N ARG A 5 11.61 6.18 7.49
CA ARG A 5 11.54 5.73 8.90
C ARG A 5 10.42 6.43 9.67
N MET A 6 10.26 7.73 9.49
CA MET A 6 9.22 8.49 10.18
C MET A 6 7.83 8.06 9.71
N VAL A 7 7.66 7.86 8.40
CA VAL A 7 6.40 7.38 7.83
C VAL A 7 6.09 5.96 8.29
N MET A 8 7.10 5.08 8.33
CA MET A 8 6.92 3.72 8.83
C MET A 8 6.50 3.70 10.29
N GLN A 9 7.13 4.51 11.14
CA GLN A 9 6.76 4.61 12.55
C GLN A 9 5.38 5.23 12.75
N SER A 10 5.05 6.27 11.98
CA SER A 10 3.73 6.92 12.03
C SER A 10 2.64 5.97 11.56
N SER A 11 2.89 5.22 10.50
CA SER A 11 1.95 4.21 9.99
C SER A 11 1.71 3.12 11.03
N LEU A 12 2.76 2.65 11.68
CA LEU A 12 2.67 1.65 12.74
C LEU A 12 1.82 2.16 13.91
N SER A 13 2.09 3.36 14.39
CA SER A 13 1.31 3.99 15.46
C SER A 13 -0.17 4.14 15.09
N PHE A 14 -0.43 4.62 13.88
CA PHE A 14 -1.78 4.83 13.39
C PHE A 14 -2.57 3.52 13.32
N VAL A 15 -1.98 2.47 12.74
CA VAL A 15 -2.63 1.17 12.61
C VAL A 15 -2.83 0.51 13.97
N SER A 16 -1.87 0.62 14.88
CA SER A 16 -2.00 0.11 16.25
C SER A 16 -3.16 0.78 16.98
N THR A 17 -3.32 2.09 16.82
CA THR A 17 -4.44 2.84 17.40
C THR A 17 -5.79 2.36 16.85
N ILE A 18 -5.86 2.12 15.53
CA ILE A 18 -7.09 1.58 14.92
C ILE A 18 -7.39 0.18 15.42
N GLN A 19 -6.38 -0.68 15.54
CA GLN A 19 -6.58 -2.04 16.07
C GLN A 19 -7.13 -2.01 17.50
N ASP A 20 -6.58 -1.17 18.36
CA ASP A 20 -7.05 -1.00 19.73
C ASP A 20 -8.50 -0.52 19.76
N PHE A 21 -8.84 0.43 18.90
CA PHE A 21 -10.21 0.94 18.78
C PHE A 21 -11.17 -0.17 18.36
N ILE A 22 -10.81 -0.97 17.35
CA ILE A 22 -11.66 -2.08 16.87
C ILE A 22 -11.88 -3.12 17.97
N GLN A 23 -10.83 -3.46 18.72
CA GLN A 23 -10.95 -4.42 19.82
C GLN A 23 -11.85 -3.91 20.93
N SER A 24 -11.88 -2.61 21.17
CA SER A 24 -12.73 -1.97 22.18
C SER A 24 -14.16 -1.71 21.70
N HIS A 25 -14.41 -1.79 20.39
CA HIS A 25 -15.70 -1.46 19.78
C HIS A 25 -16.14 -2.57 18.81
N PRO A 26 -16.59 -3.72 19.34
CA PRO A 26 -16.97 -4.87 18.47
C PRO A 26 -18.15 -4.59 17.54
N GLU A 27 -18.90 -3.50 17.76
CA GLU A 27 -19.99 -3.07 16.87
C GLU A 27 -19.50 -2.47 15.55
N VAL A 28 -18.21 -2.09 15.46
CA VAL A 28 -17.63 -1.53 14.22
C VAL A 28 -17.40 -2.65 13.21
N PRO A 29 -17.94 -2.55 11.98
CA PRO A 29 -17.86 -3.64 11.00
C PRO A 29 -16.53 -3.71 10.24
N LEU A 30 -15.41 -3.36 10.85
CA LEU A 30 -14.09 -3.47 10.26
C LEU A 30 -13.45 -4.78 10.69
N HIS A 31 -13.19 -5.67 9.75
CA HIS A 31 -12.75 -7.03 10.04
C HIS A 31 -11.25 -7.25 9.94
N ASP A 32 -10.55 -6.45 9.11
CA ASP A 32 -9.13 -6.66 8.85
C ASP A 32 -8.45 -5.39 8.40
N ILE A 33 -7.17 -5.27 8.69
CA ILE A 33 -6.30 -4.19 8.23
C ILE A 33 -5.09 -4.84 7.58
N ARG A 34 -4.79 -4.42 6.35
CA ARG A 34 -3.62 -4.90 5.63
C ARG A 34 -2.80 -3.74 5.14
N LEU A 35 -1.49 -3.92 5.10
CA LEU A 35 -0.53 -2.91 4.67
C LEU A 35 0.11 -3.35 3.36
N PHE A 36 0.53 -2.41 2.56
CA PHE A 36 1.40 -2.70 1.42
C PHE A 36 2.48 -1.62 1.30
N TRP A 37 3.59 -2.00 0.70
CA TRP A 37 4.70 -1.08 0.46
C TRP A 37 4.44 -0.28 -0.80
N ASN A 38 4.59 1.03 -0.71
CA ASN A 38 4.37 1.97 -1.79
C ASN A 38 5.62 2.82 -2.03
N LYS A 39 5.78 3.34 -3.23
CA LYS A 39 6.91 4.20 -3.62
C LYS A 39 8.26 3.57 -3.31
N ILE A 40 8.42 2.30 -3.62
CA ILE A 40 9.64 1.58 -3.34
C ILE A 40 10.71 1.91 -4.39
N ASP A 41 11.84 2.43 -3.93
CA ASP A 41 13.02 2.67 -4.76
C ASP A 41 13.87 1.39 -4.79
N GLY A 42 14.05 0.81 -5.98
CA GLY A 42 14.83 -0.41 -6.14
C GLY A 42 16.31 -0.26 -5.82
N ARG A 43 16.82 0.97 -5.67
CA ARG A 43 18.20 1.25 -5.28
C ARG A 43 18.41 1.19 -3.77
N VAL A 44 17.34 1.23 -2.99
CA VAL A 44 17.41 1.16 -1.53
C VAL A 44 17.49 -0.29 -1.07
N SER A 45 18.27 -0.56 -0.03
CA SER A 45 18.42 -1.89 0.55
C SER A 45 17.07 -2.48 0.98
N ARG A 46 16.86 -3.74 0.62
CA ARG A 46 15.65 -4.47 1.02
C ARG A 46 15.64 -4.85 2.50
N GLU A 47 16.75 -4.74 3.20
CA GLU A 47 16.83 -5.14 4.60
C GLU A 47 15.93 -4.32 5.50
N ILE A 48 15.77 -3.01 5.21
CA ILE A 48 14.96 -2.11 6.01
C ILE A 48 13.51 -2.59 6.05
N TYR A 49 12.91 -2.85 4.92
CA TYR A 49 11.51 -3.26 4.94
C TYR A 49 11.32 -4.72 5.34
N LYS A 50 12.32 -5.57 5.22
CA LYS A 50 12.26 -6.91 5.82
C LYS A 50 12.18 -6.82 7.34
N GLN A 51 12.98 -5.96 7.96
CA GLN A 51 12.93 -5.72 9.40
C GLN A 51 11.55 -5.21 9.84
N TYR A 52 10.99 -4.25 9.10
CA TYR A 52 9.65 -3.73 9.40
C TYR A 52 8.55 -4.75 9.15
N ASN A 53 8.67 -5.58 8.11
CA ASN A 53 7.74 -6.68 7.89
C ASN A 53 7.74 -7.66 9.07
N ASP A 54 8.91 -7.96 9.63
CA ASP A 54 9.01 -8.80 10.82
C ASP A 54 8.33 -8.15 12.02
N ILE A 55 8.51 -6.84 12.22
CA ILE A 55 7.84 -6.09 13.28
C ILE A 55 6.33 -6.12 13.09
N PHE A 56 5.85 -5.84 11.89
CA PHE A 56 4.41 -5.89 11.57
C PHE A 56 3.82 -7.27 11.84
N GLY A 57 4.54 -8.33 11.44
CA GLY A 57 4.12 -9.70 11.70
C GLY A 57 4.03 -10.04 13.19
N LYS A 58 4.96 -9.55 14.00
CA LYS A 58 4.98 -9.77 15.46
C LYS A 58 3.79 -9.14 16.16
N ILE A 59 3.27 -8.03 15.66
CA ILE A 59 2.09 -7.37 16.23
C ILE A 59 0.78 -7.79 15.56
N GLY A 60 0.83 -8.80 14.69
CA GLY A 60 -0.36 -9.37 14.06
C GLY A 60 -0.86 -8.62 12.83
N LEU A 61 -0.07 -7.72 12.27
CA LEU A 61 -0.41 -7.03 11.03
C LEU A 61 -0.02 -7.87 9.82
N LYS A 62 -0.88 -7.89 8.82
CA LYS A 62 -0.63 -8.58 7.55
C LYS A 62 -0.15 -7.58 6.51
N VAL A 63 0.91 -7.94 5.80
CA VAL A 63 1.48 -7.14 4.73
C VAL A 63 1.27 -7.85 3.40
N LEU A 64 0.78 -7.13 2.40
CA LEU A 64 0.57 -7.69 1.07
C LEU A 64 1.92 -8.02 0.41
N GLY A 65 1.92 -9.06 -0.41
CA GLY A 65 3.12 -9.45 -1.17
C GLY A 65 3.47 -8.48 -2.28
N THR A 66 2.49 -7.77 -2.82
CA THR A 66 2.70 -6.81 -3.90
C THR A 66 3.32 -5.52 -3.37
N VAL A 67 4.37 -5.07 -4.05
CA VAL A 67 5.09 -3.83 -3.74
C VAL A 67 4.89 -2.86 -4.92
N MET A 68 4.50 -1.62 -4.63
CA MET A 68 4.35 -0.58 -5.65
C MET A 68 5.65 0.19 -5.81
N PRO A 69 6.25 0.21 -7.01
CA PRO A 69 7.48 0.97 -7.23
C PRO A 69 7.22 2.49 -7.24
N ASP A 70 8.28 3.27 -6.98
CA ASP A 70 8.22 4.71 -7.16
C ASP A 70 8.23 5.02 -8.65
N MET A 71 7.18 5.67 -9.15
CA MET A 71 7.04 5.99 -10.56
C MET A 71 6.84 7.48 -10.76
N GLU A 72 7.61 8.02 -11.69
CA GLU A 72 7.58 9.43 -12.03
C GLU A 72 6.18 9.88 -12.50
N ARG A 73 5.45 9.04 -13.20
CA ARG A 73 4.11 9.38 -13.69
C ARG A 73 3.11 9.66 -12.58
N TYR A 74 3.18 8.93 -11.47
CA TYR A 74 2.36 9.23 -10.30
C TYR A 74 2.72 10.60 -9.70
N ASN A 75 4.01 10.90 -9.64
CA ASN A 75 4.48 12.17 -9.11
C ASN A 75 4.06 13.34 -10.01
N LYS A 76 4.09 13.15 -11.33
CA LYS A 76 3.60 14.14 -12.29
C LYS A 76 2.10 14.40 -12.14
N GLU A 77 1.30 13.37 -11.95
CA GLU A 77 -0.13 13.54 -11.71
C GLU A 77 -0.38 14.38 -10.46
N ALA A 78 0.34 14.10 -9.39
CA ALA A 78 0.20 14.83 -8.14
C ALA A 78 0.59 16.31 -8.27
N THR A 79 1.57 16.64 -9.12
CA THR A 79 2.07 18.01 -9.29
C THR A 79 1.28 18.82 -10.31
N THR A 80 0.81 18.20 -11.39
CA THR A 80 0.11 18.94 -12.46
C THR A 80 -1.40 19.02 -12.24
N GLY A 81 -1.98 18.10 -11.51
CA GLY A 81 -3.41 18.09 -11.13
C GLY A 81 -4.39 17.93 -12.29
N ASN A 82 -3.93 17.92 -13.54
CA ASN A 82 -4.79 18.00 -14.71
C ASN A 82 -5.05 16.65 -15.41
N ARG A 83 -4.36 15.58 -15.01
CA ARG A 83 -4.50 14.26 -15.63
C ARG A 83 -4.66 13.19 -14.57
N LEU A 84 -5.80 12.53 -14.60
CA LEU A 84 -6.10 11.41 -13.70
C LEU A 84 -5.71 10.10 -14.42
N LEU A 85 -4.48 9.64 -14.22
CA LEU A 85 -3.90 8.50 -14.95
C LEU A 85 -4.67 7.19 -14.71
N PHE A 86 -5.22 7.01 -13.51
CA PHE A 86 -5.85 5.75 -13.12
C PHE A 86 -7.35 5.87 -12.80
N ARG A 87 -7.95 7.04 -13.04
CA ARG A 87 -9.32 7.30 -12.61
C ARG A 87 -10.32 7.49 -13.75
N SER A 88 -9.88 7.50 -15.00
CA SER A 88 -10.77 7.72 -16.13
C SER A 88 -11.20 6.40 -16.74
N ALA A 89 -12.53 6.18 -16.80
CA ALA A 89 -13.10 5.06 -17.51
C ALA A 89 -13.01 5.26 -19.04
N LEU A 90 -12.94 6.52 -19.49
CA LEU A 90 -12.84 6.85 -20.93
C LEU A 90 -11.42 6.71 -21.45
N PHE A 91 -10.43 6.95 -20.58
CA PHE A 91 -9.02 6.89 -20.95
C PHE A 91 -8.29 6.01 -19.93
N PRO A 92 -8.46 4.69 -19.98
CA PRO A 92 -7.78 3.81 -19.05
C PRO A 92 -6.26 3.86 -19.24
N PRO A 93 -5.48 3.60 -18.18
CA PRO A 93 -4.03 3.54 -18.31
C PRO A 93 -3.60 2.42 -19.26
N SER A 94 -2.45 2.58 -19.90
CA SER A 94 -1.91 1.55 -20.77
C SER A 94 -1.55 0.28 -20.00
N ASP A 95 -1.57 -0.87 -20.67
CA ASP A 95 -1.17 -2.14 -20.06
C ASP A 95 0.28 -2.09 -19.57
N ALA A 96 1.16 -1.42 -20.29
CA ALA A 96 2.55 -1.25 -19.88
C ALA A 96 2.66 -0.49 -18.55
N LEU A 97 1.84 0.54 -18.35
CA LEU A 97 1.82 1.28 -17.09
C LEU A 97 1.26 0.45 -15.95
N LEU A 98 0.17 -0.28 -16.18
CA LEU A 98 -0.43 -1.16 -15.17
C LEU A 98 0.56 -2.22 -14.70
N LYS A 99 1.26 -2.87 -15.62
CA LYS A 99 2.25 -3.92 -15.30
C LYS A 99 3.51 -3.34 -14.69
N GLY A 100 4.03 -2.24 -15.23
CA GLY A 100 5.23 -1.60 -14.72
C GLY A 100 5.08 -1.02 -13.32
N SER A 101 3.88 -0.59 -12.95
CA SER A 101 3.57 -0.07 -11.62
C SER A 101 3.13 -1.15 -10.63
N ASN A 102 2.96 -2.39 -11.06
CA ASN A 102 2.37 -3.49 -10.29
C ASN A 102 0.91 -3.24 -9.85
N LEU A 103 0.23 -2.28 -10.46
CA LEU A 103 -1.14 -1.96 -10.09
C LEU A 103 -2.09 -3.12 -10.36
N ASP A 104 -1.94 -3.78 -11.50
CA ASP A 104 -2.73 -4.97 -11.84
C ASP A 104 -2.50 -6.12 -10.84
N THR A 105 -1.26 -6.33 -10.42
CA THR A 105 -0.91 -7.33 -9.41
C THR A 105 -1.50 -6.99 -8.05
N LEU A 106 -1.45 -5.72 -7.66
CA LEU A 106 -2.03 -5.24 -6.40
C LEU A 106 -3.54 -5.45 -6.39
N VAL A 107 -4.23 -5.06 -7.47
CA VAL A 107 -5.68 -5.24 -7.60
C VAL A 107 -6.06 -6.71 -7.53
N ALA A 108 -5.33 -7.59 -8.22
CA ALA A 108 -5.56 -9.04 -8.18
C ALA A 108 -5.38 -9.61 -6.77
N GLU A 109 -4.36 -9.16 -6.05
CA GLU A 109 -4.14 -9.59 -4.66
C GLU A 109 -5.27 -9.12 -3.75
N ILE A 110 -5.73 -7.88 -3.88
CA ILE A 110 -6.86 -7.36 -3.10
C ILE A 110 -8.13 -8.14 -3.42
N GLU A 111 -8.42 -8.41 -4.68
CA GLU A 111 -9.59 -9.19 -5.09
C GLU A 111 -9.57 -10.59 -4.49
N SER A 112 -8.41 -11.24 -4.42
CA SER A 112 -8.28 -12.56 -3.82
C SER A 112 -8.57 -12.56 -2.32
N ILE A 113 -8.22 -11.47 -1.64
CA ILE A 113 -8.45 -11.30 -0.20
C ILE A 113 -9.94 -11.09 0.10
N ILE A 114 -10.62 -10.26 -0.68
CA ILE A 114 -12.04 -9.97 -0.48
C ILE A 114 -12.96 -10.95 -1.18
N GLN A 115 -12.40 -11.90 -1.92
CA GLN A 115 -13.12 -12.99 -2.59
C GLN A 115 -14.23 -12.51 -3.53
N LEU A 116 -13.95 -11.46 -4.28
CA LEU A 116 -14.84 -11.00 -5.35
C LEU A 116 -14.77 -11.89 -6.57
#